data_7a672d2ad0489a5fbfddb861639cfda1
#
_entry.id   7a672d2ad0489a5fbfddb861639cfda1
#
_cell.length_a   1.000
_cell.length_b   1.000
_cell.length_c   1.000
_cell.angle_alpha   90.00
_cell.angle_beta   90.00
_cell.angle_gamma   90.00
#
_symmetry.space_group_name_H-M   'P 1'
#
loop_
_entity.id
_entity.type
_entity.pdbx_description
1 polymer ?
#
loop_
_entity_poly.entity_id
_entity_poly.type
_entity_poly.pdbx_seq_one_letter_code
_entity_poly.pdbx_strand_id
1 'polypeptide(L)'
;MSLAQITEQMTERMGAGGQFKKSVKFDFGADGLVRIDDTVSPVVVSNEDGPTACSIKVSMSDFMDIATGKQNAQMAFMMGKLKIEGDMSVALSLGSILG
;
A
#
# COMPACT_ATOMS: atom_id res chain seq x y z
N MET A 1 0.78 -14.51 -6.23
CA MET A 1 1.61 -14.02 -5.11
C MET A 1 0.79 -14.02 -3.84
N SER A 2 1.39 -14.39 -2.73
CA SER A 2 0.69 -14.45 -1.44
C SER A 2 0.79 -13.12 -0.67
N LEU A 3 -0.07 -12.97 0.33
CA LEU A 3 0.00 -11.81 1.23
C LEU A 3 1.38 -11.71 1.90
N ALA A 4 1.96 -12.83 2.31
CA ALA A 4 3.28 -12.85 2.92
C ALA A 4 4.36 -12.32 1.99
N GLN A 5 4.30 -12.68 0.72
CA GLN A 5 5.25 -12.21 -0.29
C GLN A 5 5.09 -10.70 -0.54
N ILE A 6 3.87 -10.21 -0.60
CA ILE A 6 3.59 -8.77 -0.75
C ILE A 6 4.14 -8.02 0.46
N THR A 7 3.89 -8.51 1.66
CA THR A 7 4.37 -7.91 2.90
C THR A 7 5.90 -7.82 2.90
N GLU A 8 6.57 -8.89 2.48
CA GLU A 8 8.02 -8.93 2.39
C GLU A 8 8.56 -7.92 1.38
N GLN A 9 7.94 -7.83 0.20
CA GLN A 9 8.34 -6.85 -0.80
C GLN A 9 8.14 -5.42 -0.32
N MET A 10 7.04 -5.15 0.36
CA MET A 10 6.80 -3.82 0.94
C MET A 10 7.85 -3.48 1.98
N THR A 11 8.21 -4.45 2.83
CA THR A 11 9.25 -4.26 3.85
C THR A 11 10.58 -3.90 3.20
N GLU A 12 10.94 -4.58 2.12
CA GLU A 12 12.17 -4.31 1.39
C GLU A 12 12.16 -2.92 0.76
N ARG A 13 11.05 -2.53 0.14
CA ARG A 13 10.91 -1.23 -0.52
C ARG A 13 10.92 -0.08 0.46
N MET A 14 10.37 -0.27 1.66
CA MET A 14 10.39 0.75 2.69
C MET A 14 11.77 0.91 3.32
N GLY A 15 12.58 -0.15 3.35
CA GLY A 15 13.91 -0.11 3.93
C GLY A 15 13.89 0.37 5.38
N ALA A 16 14.63 1.42 5.69
CA ALA A 16 14.66 2.01 7.03
C ALA A 16 13.46 2.91 7.32
N GLY A 17 12.64 3.24 6.30
CA GLY A 17 11.51 4.13 6.42
C GLY A 17 11.88 5.58 6.14
N GLY A 18 10.99 6.49 6.55
CA GLY A 18 11.20 7.93 6.38
C GLY A 18 10.83 8.46 5.01
N GLN A 19 10.21 7.64 4.16
CA GLN A 19 9.87 8.01 2.78
C GLN A 19 8.68 8.94 2.72
N PHE A 20 7.62 8.67 3.48
CA PHE A 20 6.45 9.54 3.52
C PHE A 20 6.04 9.95 4.93
N LYS A 21 6.62 9.35 5.96
CA LYS A 21 6.47 9.70 7.39
C LYS A 21 5.03 9.70 7.89
N LYS A 22 4.18 8.89 7.28
CA LYS A 22 2.77 8.71 7.64
C LYS A 22 2.43 7.24 7.66
N SER A 23 1.18 6.90 7.91
CA SER A 23 0.73 5.51 7.91
C SER A 23 -0.24 5.27 6.76
N VAL A 24 -0.18 4.06 6.20
CA VAL A 24 -1.05 3.64 5.11
C VAL A 24 -1.35 2.15 5.25
N LYS A 25 -2.53 1.72 4.81
CA LYS A 25 -2.82 0.30 4.70
C LYS A 25 -3.39 -0.01 3.32
N PHE A 26 -3.01 -1.18 2.82
CA PHE A 26 -3.58 -1.77 1.62
C PHE A 26 -4.53 -2.87 2.05
N ASP A 27 -5.82 -2.67 1.80
CA ASP A 27 -6.86 -3.62 2.18
C ASP A 27 -7.25 -4.45 0.96
N PHE A 28 -6.91 -5.73 1.00
CA PHE A 28 -7.19 -6.68 -0.09
C PHE A 28 -8.49 -7.47 0.16
N GLY A 29 -9.34 -7.01 1.08
CA GLY A 29 -10.57 -7.70 1.41
C GLY A 29 -10.32 -9.04 2.08
N ALA A 30 -10.90 -10.11 1.53
CA ALA A 30 -10.78 -11.45 2.09
C ALA A 30 -9.34 -11.98 2.11
N ASP A 31 -8.46 -11.43 1.27
CA ASP A 31 -7.06 -11.86 1.19
C ASP A 31 -6.17 -11.23 2.27
N GLY A 32 -6.73 -10.34 3.10
CA GLY A 32 -6.01 -9.70 4.19
C GLY A 32 -5.58 -8.27 3.88
N LEU A 33 -4.65 -7.76 4.65
CA LEU A 33 -4.15 -6.40 4.48
C LEU A 33 -2.67 -6.28 4.81
N VAL A 34 -2.06 -5.21 4.30
CA VAL A 34 -0.70 -4.80 4.68
C VAL A 34 -0.79 -3.39 5.23
N ARG A 35 -0.33 -3.20 6.44
CA ARG A 35 -0.29 -1.89 7.12
C ARG A 35 1.15 -1.45 7.25
N ILE A 36 1.42 -0.23 6.80
CA ILE A 36 2.75 0.36 6.86
C ILE A 36 2.68 1.59 7.75
N ASP A 37 3.43 1.59 8.84
CA ASP A 37 3.52 2.72 9.76
C ASP A 37 4.91 3.34 9.67
N ASP A 38 5.01 4.42 8.93
CA ASP A 38 6.24 5.18 8.74
C ASP A 38 6.32 6.39 9.68
N THR A 39 5.43 6.45 10.68
CA THR A 39 5.48 7.46 11.74
C THR A 39 6.46 7.10 12.85
N VAL A 40 6.91 5.86 12.87
CA VAL A 40 7.86 5.33 13.85
C VAL A 40 9.15 4.92 13.16
N SER A 41 10.23 4.86 13.92
CA SER A 41 11.54 4.44 13.41
C SER A 41 12.06 3.28 14.24
N PRO A 42 12.36 2.12 13.62
CA PRO A 42 12.22 1.83 12.18
C PRO A 42 10.74 1.68 11.77
N VAL A 43 10.50 1.77 10.47
CA VAL A 43 9.16 1.58 9.90
C VAL A 43 8.61 0.20 10.27
N VAL A 44 7.31 0.14 10.58
CA VAL A 44 6.63 -1.12 10.89
C VAL A 44 5.75 -1.52 9.72
N VAL A 45 5.96 -2.74 9.22
CA VAL A 45 5.11 -3.34 8.19
C VAL A 45 4.48 -4.58 8.80
N SER A 46 3.16 -4.64 8.81
CA SER A 46 2.41 -5.72 9.48
C SER A 46 1.15 -6.09 8.70
N ASN A 47 0.51 -7.17 9.12
CA ASN A 47 -0.78 -7.60 8.58
C ASN A 47 -1.91 -7.37 9.59
N GLU A 48 -1.66 -6.60 10.63
CA GLU A 48 -2.65 -6.26 11.64
C GLU A 48 -3.40 -5.00 11.24
N ASP A 49 -4.73 -5.03 11.35
CA ASP A 49 -5.56 -3.86 11.08
C ASP A 49 -5.38 -2.82 12.19
N GLY A 50 -5.55 -1.57 11.81
CA GLY A 50 -5.46 -0.46 12.73
C GLY A 50 -5.66 0.87 12.00
N PRO A 51 -5.76 1.97 12.75
CA PRO A 51 -5.94 3.28 12.13
C PRO A 51 -4.71 3.68 11.34
N THR A 52 -4.93 4.29 10.17
CA THR A 52 -3.87 4.81 9.30
C THR A 52 -4.32 6.15 8.72
N ALA A 53 -3.36 6.97 8.32
CA ALA A 53 -3.65 8.26 7.68
C ALA A 53 -4.32 8.06 6.32
N CYS A 54 -4.00 6.97 5.64
CA CYS A 54 -4.56 6.62 4.33
C CYS A 54 -4.91 5.14 4.30
N SER A 55 -6.04 4.82 3.69
CA SER A 55 -6.46 3.43 3.47
C SER A 55 -6.74 3.23 1.99
N ILE A 56 -6.13 2.22 1.41
CA ILE A 56 -6.29 1.90 -0.02
C ILE A 56 -6.93 0.53 -0.14
N LYS A 57 -8.13 0.51 -0.71
CA LYS A 57 -8.86 -0.73 -0.98
C LYS A 57 -8.64 -1.13 -2.42
N VAL A 58 -8.08 -2.30 -2.63
CA VAL A 58 -7.74 -2.81 -3.97
C VAL A 58 -7.69 -4.34 -3.88
N SER A 59 -8.09 -5.02 -4.96
CA SER A 59 -7.93 -6.48 -4.99
C SER A 59 -6.43 -6.83 -5.08
N MET A 60 -6.07 -8.01 -4.59
CA MET A 60 -4.68 -8.46 -4.68
C MET A 60 -4.23 -8.57 -6.13
N SER A 61 -5.12 -9.01 -7.02
CA SER A 61 -4.84 -9.11 -8.46
C SER A 61 -4.52 -7.74 -9.06
N ASP A 62 -5.36 -6.73 -8.79
CA ASP A 62 -5.14 -5.38 -9.29
C ASP A 62 -3.87 -4.77 -8.70
N PHE A 63 -3.63 -5.01 -7.41
CA PHE A 63 -2.41 -4.55 -6.76
C PHE A 63 -1.17 -5.12 -7.45
N MET A 64 -1.18 -6.40 -7.77
CA MET A 64 -0.08 -7.05 -8.47
C MET A 64 0.15 -6.45 -9.86
N ASP A 65 -0.93 -6.18 -10.59
CA ASP A 65 -0.83 -5.58 -11.91
C ASP A 65 -0.21 -4.18 -11.84
N ILE A 66 -0.57 -3.41 -10.82
CA ILE A 66 0.01 -2.09 -10.58
C ILE A 66 1.50 -2.22 -10.24
N ALA A 67 1.83 -3.12 -9.34
CA ALA A 67 3.21 -3.32 -8.87
C ALA A 67 4.15 -3.82 -9.97
N THR A 68 3.62 -4.59 -10.93
CA THR A 68 4.41 -5.14 -12.04
C THR A 68 4.35 -4.27 -13.31
N GLY A 69 3.66 -3.13 -13.25
CA GLY A 69 3.56 -2.22 -14.38
C GLY A 69 2.53 -2.59 -15.43
N LYS A 70 1.74 -3.62 -15.21
CA LYS A 70 0.67 -4.03 -16.15
C LYS A 70 -0.53 -3.11 -16.08
N GLN A 71 -0.72 -2.39 -15.00
CA GLN A 71 -1.82 -1.49 -14.78
C GLN A 71 -1.31 -0.21 -14.12
N ASN A 72 -1.84 0.93 -14.56
CA ASN A 72 -1.51 2.22 -13.97
C ASN A 72 -2.42 2.47 -12.75
N ALA A 73 -1.83 2.87 -11.62
CA ALA A 73 -2.58 3.12 -10.39
C ALA A 73 -3.63 4.22 -10.56
N GLN A 74 -3.31 5.28 -11.28
CA GLN A 74 -4.22 6.38 -11.53
C GLN A 74 -5.42 5.93 -12.36
N MET A 75 -5.18 5.12 -13.39
CA MET A 75 -6.24 4.53 -14.21
C MET A 75 -7.11 3.59 -13.39
N ALA A 76 -6.50 2.77 -12.55
CA ALA A 76 -7.23 1.87 -11.66
C ALA A 76 -8.15 2.65 -10.72
N PHE A 77 -7.68 3.76 -10.19
CA PHE A 77 -8.48 4.65 -9.35
C PHE A 77 -9.69 5.21 -10.12
N MET A 78 -9.47 5.71 -11.33
CA MET A 78 -10.53 6.26 -12.16
C MET A 78 -11.57 5.23 -12.58
N MET A 79 -11.16 3.98 -12.74
CA MET A 79 -12.03 2.85 -13.10
C MET A 79 -12.75 2.22 -11.91
N GLY A 80 -12.49 2.70 -10.69
CA GLY A 80 -13.09 2.16 -9.47
C GLY A 80 -12.47 0.86 -8.97
N LYS A 81 -11.34 0.45 -9.52
CA LYS A 81 -10.63 -0.76 -9.08
C LYS A 81 -9.81 -0.52 -7.82
N LEU A 82 -9.49 0.73 -7.56
CA LEU A 82 -8.70 1.14 -6.41
C LEU A 82 -9.43 2.29 -5.72
N LYS A 83 -9.68 2.16 -4.42
CA LYS A 83 -10.37 3.19 -3.64
C LYS A 83 -9.43 3.71 -2.58
N ILE A 84 -9.36 5.03 -2.48
CA ILE A 84 -8.49 5.72 -1.53
C ILE A 84 -9.34 6.47 -0.53
N GLU A 85 -9.09 6.23 0.76
CA GLU A 85 -9.74 6.94 1.85
C GLU A 85 -8.68 7.58 2.73
N GLY A 86 -8.90 8.83 3.13
CA GLY A 86 -8.00 9.56 4.01
C GLY A 86 -7.05 10.47 3.25
N ASP A 87 -5.79 10.50 3.65
CA ASP A 87 -4.81 11.46 3.16
C ASP A 87 -4.33 11.12 1.73
N MET A 88 -4.77 11.93 0.78
CA MET A 88 -4.40 11.75 -0.63
C MET A 88 -2.91 11.98 -0.89
N SER A 89 -2.24 12.77 -0.06
CA SER A 89 -0.80 12.99 -0.23
C SER A 89 0.00 11.71 -0.02
N VAL A 90 -0.46 10.85 0.89
CA VAL A 90 0.14 9.53 1.10
C VAL A 90 -0.04 8.65 -0.13
N ALA A 91 -1.24 8.66 -0.70
CA ALA A 91 -1.53 7.88 -1.91
C ALA A 91 -0.64 8.31 -3.08
N LEU A 92 -0.42 9.61 -3.25
CA LEU A 92 0.47 10.13 -4.29
C LEU A 92 1.93 9.71 -4.06
N SER A 93 2.37 9.69 -2.80
CA SER A 93 3.72 9.26 -2.43
C SER A 93 3.95 7.78 -2.73
N LEU A 94 2.91 6.96 -2.65
CA LEU A 94 3.01 5.52 -2.91
C LEU A 94 3.37 5.20 -4.36
N GLY A 95 3.05 6.07 -5.29
CA GLY A 95 3.43 5.89 -6.69
C GLY A 95 4.94 5.71 -6.87
N SER A 96 5.75 6.40 -6.07
CA SER A 96 7.21 6.28 -6.12
C SER A 96 7.72 5.03 -5.41
N ILE A 97 6.94 4.46 -4.49
CA ILE A 97 7.30 3.23 -3.78
C ILE A 97 6.94 2.00 -4.61
N LEU A 98 5.77 2.01 -5.23
CA LEU A 98 5.26 0.86 -6.00
C LEU A 98 5.74 0.86 -7.44
N GLY A 99 5.94 2.01 -7.98
CA GLY A 99 6.40 2.17 -9.33
C GLY A 99 7.90 2.18 -9.46
#